data_bf094a2d8d1965a234d700079dd8f1d4
#
_entry.id   bf094a2d8d1965a234d700079dd8f1d4
#
_cell.length_a   1.000
_cell.length_b   1.000
_cell.length_c   1.000
_cell.angle_alpha   90.00
_cell.angle_beta   90.00
_cell.angle_gamma   90.00
#
_symmetry.space_group_name_H-M   'P 1'
#
loop_
_entity.id
_entity.type
_entity.pdbx_description
1 polymer ?
#
loop_
_entity_poly.entity_id
_entity_poly.type
_entity_poly.pdbx_seq_one_letter_code
_entity_poly.pdbx_strand_id
1 'polypeptide(L)'
;MKDYILEIENLSKIYDSNVKALTDVSFNVNRGEFVAIIGLSGSGKSTLLRCINRLIDPTSGSVVLNGKDISKESQDNLRNVRREIGMVFQNFNLVKRSRVITNVLAGRLGYISPFLSILNRFPKEDIELALNTLRRVGIEEKAYVRADQLSGGQQQRVGIARALMQDPELILADEPVASLDPVLAHSIMQYLELINIEDKVTVLCSLHFLDLVHKYANRAIALNEGYVVFDGKPEEIDDKKFKEIYGREAERIG
;
A
#
# COMPACT_ATOMS: atom_id res chain seq x y z
N MET A 1 -26.86 -0.34 -3.90
CA MET A 1 -25.74 0.39 -4.55
C MET A 1 -24.48 -0.38 -4.21
N LYS A 2 -23.57 -0.58 -5.15
CA LYS A 2 -22.23 -1.13 -4.83
C LYS A 2 -21.47 -0.05 -4.06
N ASP A 3 -20.90 -0.41 -2.91
CA ASP A 3 -20.16 0.53 -2.03
C ASP A 3 -18.65 0.44 -2.34
N TYR A 4 -18.27 1.08 -3.45
CA TYR A 4 -16.85 1.13 -3.84
C TYR A 4 -16.14 2.23 -3.04
N ILE A 5 -14.98 1.86 -2.47
CA ILE A 5 -14.05 2.84 -1.88
C ILE A 5 -13.17 3.46 -2.96
N LEU A 6 -12.80 2.65 -3.98
CA LEU A 6 -11.90 3.05 -5.06
C LEU A 6 -12.48 2.63 -6.41
N GLU A 7 -12.49 3.56 -7.36
CA GLU A 7 -12.85 3.31 -8.76
C GLU A 7 -11.75 3.88 -9.64
N ILE A 8 -11.26 3.07 -10.56
CA ILE A 8 -10.21 3.42 -11.52
C ILE A 8 -10.78 3.23 -12.92
N GLU A 9 -10.70 4.27 -13.74
CA GLU A 9 -11.23 4.26 -15.09
C GLU A 9 -10.19 4.73 -16.11
N ASN A 10 -9.85 3.85 -17.05
CA ASN A 10 -8.94 4.09 -18.17
C ASN A 10 -7.61 4.75 -17.78
N LEU A 11 -7.10 4.37 -16.58
CA LEU A 11 -5.89 4.96 -16.01
C LEU A 11 -4.67 4.59 -16.84
N SER A 12 -3.98 5.59 -17.35
CA SER A 12 -2.76 5.40 -18.13
C SER A 12 -1.61 6.23 -17.57
N LYS A 13 -0.39 5.68 -17.62
CA LYS A 13 0.83 6.40 -17.26
C LYS A 13 1.93 6.16 -18.27
N ILE A 14 2.37 7.24 -18.90
CA ILE A 14 3.53 7.28 -19.78
C ILE A 14 4.59 8.17 -19.13
N TYR A 15 5.80 7.67 -18.97
CA TYR A 15 6.93 8.45 -18.48
C TYR A 15 7.61 9.23 -19.62
N ASP A 16 8.39 10.26 -19.30
CA ASP A 16 9.07 11.13 -20.26
C ASP A 16 9.99 10.35 -21.24
N SER A 17 10.45 9.17 -20.84
CA SER A 17 11.19 8.22 -21.69
C SER A 17 10.31 7.45 -22.69
N ASN A 18 9.05 7.84 -22.87
CA ASN A 18 8.04 7.14 -23.68
C ASN A 18 7.71 5.70 -23.20
N VAL A 19 8.10 5.35 -21.97
CA VAL A 19 7.77 4.06 -21.35
C VAL A 19 6.32 4.09 -20.89
N LYS A 20 5.49 3.25 -21.50
CA LYS A 20 4.09 3.03 -21.09
C LYS A 20 4.06 2.10 -19.88
N ALA A 21 3.91 2.65 -18.70
CA ALA A 21 3.88 1.88 -17.46
C ALA A 21 2.48 1.37 -17.10
N LEU A 22 1.43 2.09 -17.54
CA LEU A 22 0.02 1.69 -17.40
C LEU A 22 -0.71 2.08 -18.69
N THR A 23 -1.62 1.23 -19.14
CA THR A 23 -2.45 1.46 -20.33
C THR A 23 -3.88 1.02 -20.06
N ASP A 24 -4.81 1.98 -20.04
CA ASP A 24 -6.26 1.79 -19.92
C ASP A 24 -6.69 0.86 -18.76
N VAL A 25 -6.01 0.97 -17.61
CA VAL A 25 -6.30 0.19 -16.40
C VAL A 25 -7.64 0.64 -15.83
N SER A 26 -8.57 -0.31 -15.66
CA SER A 26 -9.90 -0.05 -15.11
C SER A 26 -10.31 -1.18 -14.17
N PHE A 27 -10.69 -0.84 -12.94
CA PHE A 27 -11.27 -1.75 -11.94
C PHE A 27 -11.86 -0.96 -10.76
N ASN A 28 -12.67 -1.62 -9.94
CA ASN A 28 -13.24 -1.04 -8.72
C ASN A 28 -12.82 -1.88 -7.52
N VAL A 29 -12.81 -1.31 -6.33
CA VAL A 29 -12.52 -2.01 -5.06
C VAL A 29 -13.63 -1.72 -4.07
N ASN A 30 -14.19 -2.77 -3.45
CA ASN A 30 -15.20 -2.63 -2.42
C ASN A 30 -14.57 -2.26 -1.08
N ARG A 31 -15.35 -1.61 -0.20
CA ARG A 31 -14.90 -1.34 1.17
C ARG A 31 -14.58 -2.64 1.92
N GLY A 32 -13.49 -2.64 2.67
CA GLY A 32 -13.05 -3.79 3.46
C GLY A 32 -12.52 -4.97 2.63
N GLU A 33 -12.33 -4.81 1.30
CA GLU A 33 -11.76 -5.85 0.45
C GLU A 33 -10.23 -5.92 0.63
N PHE A 34 -9.65 -7.12 0.64
CA PHE A 34 -8.21 -7.32 0.55
C PHE A 34 -7.86 -7.76 -0.88
N VAL A 35 -7.30 -6.85 -1.67
CA VAL A 35 -6.97 -7.07 -3.08
C VAL A 35 -5.46 -7.21 -3.27
N ALA A 36 -5.02 -8.31 -3.89
CA ALA A 36 -3.64 -8.48 -4.32
C ALA A 36 -3.46 -7.93 -5.75
N ILE A 37 -2.45 -7.09 -5.94
CA ILE A 37 -1.98 -6.67 -7.27
C ILE A 37 -0.77 -7.52 -7.63
N ILE A 38 -0.88 -8.35 -8.67
CA ILE A 38 0.14 -9.32 -9.05
C ILE A 38 0.68 -9.07 -10.46
N GLY A 39 1.79 -9.70 -10.80
CA GLY A 39 2.45 -9.60 -12.11
C GLY A 39 3.96 -9.53 -11.99
N LEU A 40 4.65 -9.65 -13.12
CA LEU A 40 6.11 -9.58 -13.19
C LEU A 40 6.69 -8.27 -12.67
N SER A 41 7.99 -8.26 -12.36
CA SER A 41 8.72 -7.01 -12.13
C SER A 41 8.61 -6.14 -13.38
N GLY A 42 8.32 -4.85 -13.19
CA GLY A 42 8.10 -3.91 -14.31
C GLY A 42 6.71 -3.94 -14.94
N SER A 43 5.77 -4.79 -14.48
CA SER A 43 4.39 -4.84 -15.05
C SER A 43 3.51 -3.62 -14.74
N GLY A 44 3.98 -2.68 -13.89
CA GLY A 44 3.25 -1.45 -13.57
C GLY A 44 2.65 -1.39 -12.16
N LYS A 45 2.77 -2.44 -11.31
CA LYS A 45 2.17 -2.51 -9.97
C LYS A 45 2.47 -1.31 -9.08
N SER A 46 3.74 -1.00 -8.87
CA SER A 46 4.16 0.16 -8.06
C SER A 46 3.73 1.49 -8.67
N THR A 47 3.73 1.60 -10.00
CA THR A 47 3.22 2.79 -10.70
C THR A 47 1.72 2.96 -10.45
N LEU A 48 0.94 1.88 -10.51
CA LEU A 48 -0.50 1.89 -10.21
C LEU A 48 -0.76 2.39 -8.79
N LEU A 49 -0.14 1.79 -7.78
CA LEU A 49 -0.31 2.20 -6.38
C LEU A 49 0.08 3.67 -6.15
N ARG A 50 1.15 4.13 -6.81
CA ARG A 50 1.59 5.53 -6.72
C ARG A 50 0.72 6.51 -7.51
N CYS A 51 0.05 6.07 -8.55
CA CYS A 51 -0.97 6.88 -9.23
C CYS A 51 -2.25 7.00 -8.38
N ILE A 52 -2.66 5.94 -7.67
CA ILE A 52 -3.84 5.95 -6.80
C ILE A 52 -3.71 7.01 -5.69
N ASN A 53 -2.54 7.13 -5.03
CA ASN A 53 -2.36 8.18 -4.01
C ASN A 53 -1.76 9.48 -4.55
N ARG A 54 -1.68 9.63 -5.88
CA ARG A 54 -1.15 10.81 -6.55
C ARG A 54 0.28 11.18 -6.13
N LEU A 55 1.12 10.19 -5.74
CA LEU A 55 2.58 10.37 -5.67
C LEU A 55 3.18 10.49 -7.07
N ILE A 56 2.53 9.90 -8.06
CA ILE A 56 2.82 10.06 -9.49
C ILE A 56 1.51 10.46 -10.15
N ASP A 57 1.52 11.55 -10.90
CA ASP A 57 0.34 11.97 -11.65
C ASP A 57 0.12 11.03 -12.85
N PRO A 58 -1.10 10.51 -13.05
CA PRO A 58 -1.44 9.76 -14.24
C PRO A 58 -1.35 10.66 -15.49
N THR A 59 -1.15 10.04 -16.67
CA THR A 59 -1.17 10.75 -17.95
C THR A 59 -2.61 10.98 -18.42
N SER A 60 -3.49 9.99 -18.18
CA SER A 60 -4.93 10.07 -18.49
C SER A 60 -5.72 9.11 -17.61
N GLY A 61 -7.04 9.17 -17.70
CA GLY A 61 -7.97 8.40 -16.89
C GLY A 61 -8.31 9.09 -15.57
N SER A 62 -9.07 8.39 -14.73
CA SER A 62 -9.51 8.90 -13.44
C SER A 62 -9.28 7.92 -12.29
N VAL A 63 -9.11 8.48 -11.10
CA VAL A 63 -9.08 7.77 -9.83
C VAL A 63 -10.12 8.42 -8.92
N VAL A 64 -11.15 7.67 -8.57
CA VAL A 64 -12.21 8.12 -7.68
C VAL A 64 -12.04 7.42 -6.33
N LEU A 65 -11.86 8.18 -5.27
CA LEU A 65 -11.77 7.70 -3.88
C LEU A 65 -12.98 8.24 -3.12
N ASN A 66 -13.74 7.35 -2.47
CA ASN A 66 -14.94 7.72 -1.72
C ASN A 66 -15.93 8.57 -2.56
N GLY A 67 -16.11 8.24 -3.84
CA GLY A 67 -16.97 8.98 -4.76
C GLY A 67 -16.42 10.33 -5.23
N LYS A 68 -15.17 10.68 -4.88
CA LYS A 68 -14.51 11.93 -5.27
C LYS A 68 -13.38 11.65 -6.27
N ASP A 69 -13.45 12.23 -7.47
CA ASP A 69 -12.35 12.17 -8.44
C ASP A 69 -11.14 12.96 -7.93
N ILE A 70 -10.09 12.23 -7.59
CA ILE A 70 -8.85 12.79 -7.08
C ILE A 70 -7.80 13.06 -8.17
N SER A 71 -8.06 12.64 -9.41
CA SER A 71 -7.11 12.77 -10.53
C SER A 71 -6.78 14.21 -10.86
N LYS A 72 -7.74 15.11 -10.63
CA LYS A 72 -7.65 16.54 -10.96
C LYS A 72 -7.52 17.45 -9.75
N GLU A 73 -7.42 16.86 -8.54
CA GLU A 73 -7.33 17.65 -7.31
C GLU A 73 -6.05 18.48 -7.26
N SER A 74 -6.18 19.69 -6.70
CA SER A 74 -5.02 20.56 -6.43
C SER A 74 -4.11 19.95 -5.38
N GLN A 75 -2.83 20.37 -5.34
CA GLN A 75 -1.88 19.90 -4.33
C GLN A 75 -2.32 20.16 -2.89
N ASP A 76 -3.02 21.25 -2.64
CA ASP A 76 -3.56 21.56 -1.31
C ASP A 76 -4.65 20.58 -0.89
N ASN A 77 -5.53 20.20 -1.81
CA ASN A 77 -6.58 19.20 -1.56
C ASN A 77 -6.03 17.79 -1.43
N LEU A 78 -4.96 17.44 -2.16
CA LEU A 78 -4.32 16.13 -2.07
C LEU A 78 -3.79 15.80 -0.66
N ARG A 79 -3.44 16.81 0.13
CA ARG A 79 -3.06 16.59 1.54
C ARG A 79 -4.21 15.96 2.33
N ASN A 80 -5.44 16.39 2.11
CA ASN A 80 -6.62 15.84 2.77
C ASN A 80 -6.93 14.43 2.26
N VAL A 81 -6.90 14.23 0.95
CA VAL A 81 -7.09 12.90 0.33
C VAL A 81 -6.08 11.89 0.87
N ARG A 82 -4.81 12.27 0.97
CA ARG A 82 -3.74 11.39 1.47
C ARG A 82 -3.87 11.03 2.96
N ARG A 83 -4.72 11.70 3.73
CA ARG A 83 -5.04 11.25 5.11
C ARG A 83 -5.89 9.99 5.10
N GLU A 84 -6.73 9.80 4.08
CA GLU A 84 -7.60 8.64 3.93
C GLU A 84 -6.84 7.42 3.39
N ILE A 85 -5.58 7.61 2.92
CA ILE A 85 -4.76 6.57 2.29
C ILE A 85 -3.47 6.35 3.10
N GLY A 86 -3.34 5.20 3.73
CA GLY A 86 -2.09 4.75 4.33
C GLY A 86 -1.17 4.14 3.27
N MET A 87 0.10 4.54 3.23
CA MET A 87 1.07 3.95 2.29
C MET A 87 2.17 3.19 3.02
N VAL A 88 2.30 1.89 2.69
CA VAL A 88 3.38 1.01 3.14
C VAL A 88 4.33 0.78 1.96
N PHE A 89 5.61 1.13 2.14
CA PHE A 89 6.60 1.10 1.06
C PHE A 89 7.53 -0.10 1.15
N GLN A 90 8.01 -0.59 0.01
CA GLN A 90 9.00 -1.66 -0.11
C GLN A 90 10.31 -1.35 0.66
N ASN A 91 10.83 -0.13 0.53
CA ASN A 91 12.07 0.32 1.17
C ASN A 91 11.84 0.99 2.52
N PHE A 92 10.74 0.69 3.22
CA PHE A 92 10.34 1.21 4.53
C PHE A 92 10.18 2.74 4.57
N ASN A 93 11.00 3.51 3.86
CA ASN A 93 11.04 4.97 3.81
C ASN A 93 11.05 5.63 5.21
N LEU A 94 11.88 5.09 6.11
CA LEU A 94 12.07 5.62 7.45
C LEU A 94 13.21 6.64 7.50
N VAL A 95 13.06 7.65 8.35
CA VAL A 95 14.16 8.56 8.71
C VAL A 95 15.10 7.79 9.63
N LYS A 96 16.17 7.21 9.06
CA LYS A 96 17.06 6.23 9.69
C LYS A 96 17.61 6.67 11.05
N ARG A 97 18.07 7.93 11.17
CA ARG A 97 18.68 8.48 12.40
C ARG A 97 17.65 8.96 13.43
N SER A 98 16.36 8.95 13.10
CA SER A 98 15.28 9.31 14.03
C SER A 98 14.80 8.11 14.81
N ARG A 99 14.17 8.36 15.98
CA ARG A 99 13.52 7.32 16.79
C ARG A 99 12.34 6.70 16.05
N VAL A 100 12.01 5.47 16.41
CA VAL A 100 10.84 4.74 15.89
C VAL A 100 9.57 5.54 16.09
N ILE A 101 9.30 6.03 17.30
CA ILE A 101 8.11 6.81 17.61
C ILE A 101 8.02 8.09 16.74
N THR A 102 9.13 8.75 16.45
CA THR A 102 9.17 9.93 15.56
C THR A 102 8.78 9.58 14.12
N ASN A 103 9.22 8.41 13.63
CA ASN A 103 8.82 7.89 12.33
C ASN A 103 7.32 7.58 12.27
N VAL A 104 6.76 7.00 13.33
CA VAL A 104 5.34 6.69 13.43
C VAL A 104 4.51 7.96 13.50
N LEU A 105 4.90 8.93 14.35
CA LEU A 105 4.25 10.24 14.47
C LEU A 105 4.25 11.04 13.15
N ALA A 106 5.18 10.76 12.24
CA ALA A 106 5.16 11.37 10.91
C ALA A 106 3.84 11.11 10.13
N GLY A 107 3.13 10.01 10.42
CA GLY A 107 1.79 9.76 9.89
C GLY A 107 0.75 10.84 10.29
N ARG A 108 0.96 11.56 11.41
CA ARG A 108 0.07 12.65 11.88
C ARG A 108 0.41 14.02 11.30
N LEU A 109 1.46 14.15 10.49
CA LEU A 109 1.87 15.43 9.89
C LEU A 109 0.76 16.09 9.05
N GLY A 110 -0.16 15.29 8.52
CA GLY A 110 -1.36 15.79 7.84
C GLY A 110 -2.32 16.56 8.74
N TYR A 111 -2.33 16.31 10.05
CA TYR A 111 -3.33 16.78 11.02
C TYR A 111 -2.85 17.90 11.92
N ILE A 112 -1.54 18.11 12.05
CA ILE A 112 -0.93 19.14 12.90
C ILE A 112 -0.53 20.36 12.09
N SER A 113 -0.40 21.51 12.75
CA SER A 113 0.09 22.71 12.09
C SER A 113 1.56 22.57 11.64
N PRO A 114 1.95 23.18 10.51
CA PRO A 114 3.35 23.16 10.05
C PRO A 114 4.35 23.65 11.11
N PHE A 115 3.98 24.62 11.93
CA PHE A 115 4.84 25.16 12.97
C PHE A 115 5.15 24.13 14.08
N LEU A 116 4.15 23.38 14.55
CA LEU A 116 4.34 22.31 15.53
C LEU A 116 5.16 21.16 14.93
N SER A 117 4.94 20.86 13.65
CA SER A 117 5.68 19.85 12.89
C SER A 117 7.19 20.17 12.85
N ILE A 118 7.57 21.41 12.52
CA ILE A 118 8.99 21.85 12.47
C ILE A 118 9.63 21.72 13.85
N LEU A 119 8.90 22.02 14.92
CA LEU A 119 9.39 21.89 16.31
C LEU A 119 9.37 20.45 16.81
N ASN A 120 8.94 19.47 15.99
CA ASN A 120 8.75 18.07 16.36
C ASN A 120 7.89 17.92 17.65
N ARG A 121 6.89 18.78 17.78
CA ARG A 121 5.94 18.78 18.90
C ARG A 121 4.61 18.20 18.47
N PHE A 122 4.24 17.10 19.10
CA PHE A 122 2.97 16.40 18.88
C PHE A 122 2.09 16.49 20.12
N PRO A 123 0.75 16.54 19.98
CA PRO A 123 -0.20 16.39 21.08
C PRO A 123 0.08 15.09 21.87
N LYS A 124 -0.28 15.08 23.14
CA LYS A 124 -0.12 13.86 23.98
C LYS A 124 -0.94 12.70 23.43
N GLU A 125 -2.12 12.98 22.92
CA GLU A 125 -3.04 12.02 22.32
C GLU A 125 -2.39 11.33 21.11
N ASP A 126 -1.66 12.07 20.27
CA ASP A 126 -0.94 11.49 19.13
C ASP A 126 0.24 10.61 19.58
N ILE A 127 0.91 10.98 20.67
CA ILE A 127 1.99 10.17 21.26
C ILE A 127 1.44 8.85 21.81
N GLU A 128 0.32 8.89 22.53
CA GLU A 128 -0.36 7.70 23.05
C GLU A 128 -0.88 6.82 21.91
N LEU A 129 -1.46 7.42 20.87
CA LEU A 129 -1.88 6.71 19.67
C LEU A 129 -0.70 6.02 19.00
N ALA A 130 0.46 6.69 18.87
CA ALA A 130 1.67 6.11 18.29
C ALA A 130 2.18 4.90 19.08
N LEU A 131 2.18 4.96 20.42
CA LEU A 131 2.57 3.84 21.27
C LEU A 131 1.57 2.67 21.13
N ASN A 132 0.27 2.95 21.13
CA ASN A 132 -0.76 1.94 20.91
C ASN A 132 -0.63 1.27 19.54
N THR A 133 -0.36 2.06 18.49
CA THR A 133 -0.17 1.54 17.13
C THR A 133 1.09 0.67 17.06
N LEU A 134 2.20 1.07 17.72
CA LEU A 134 3.41 0.25 17.83
C LEU A 134 3.16 -1.06 18.59
N ARG A 135 2.30 -1.05 19.62
CA ARG A 135 1.89 -2.26 20.35
C ARG A 135 1.10 -3.20 19.44
N ARG A 136 0.19 -2.71 18.62
CA ARG A 136 -0.59 -3.50 17.65
C ARG A 136 0.31 -4.25 16.65
N VAL A 137 1.41 -3.63 16.21
CA VAL A 137 2.37 -4.29 15.32
C VAL A 137 3.52 -4.99 16.07
N GLY A 138 3.43 -5.13 17.39
CA GLY A 138 4.34 -5.91 18.24
C GLY A 138 5.76 -5.37 18.29
N ILE A 139 5.93 -4.02 18.41
CA ILE A 139 7.26 -3.39 18.46
C ILE A 139 7.32 -2.17 19.40
N GLU A 140 6.41 -2.07 20.36
CA GLU A 140 6.32 -0.94 21.29
C GLU A 140 7.62 -0.74 22.10
N GLU A 141 8.29 -1.82 22.50
CA GLU A 141 9.54 -1.81 23.27
C GLU A 141 10.69 -1.11 22.53
N LYS A 142 10.57 -0.94 21.21
CA LYS A 142 11.53 -0.23 20.35
C LYS A 142 11.15 1.23 20.07
N ALA A 143 10.09 1.76 20.68
CA ALA A 143 9.57 3.11 20.39
C ALA A 143 10.64 4.21 20.41
N TYR A 144 11.59 4.12 21.33
CA TYR A 144 12.63 5.13 21.54
C TYR A 144 13.99 4.77 20.93
N VAL A 145 14.09 3.60 20.27
CA VAL A 145 15.29 3.15 19.54
C VAL A 145 15.35 3.86 18.19
N ARG A 146 16.54 4.06 17.64
CA ARG A 146 16.71 4.62 16.29
C ARG A 146 16.31 3.62 15.22
N ALA A 147 15.68 4.09 14.15
CA ALA A 147 15.18 3.23 13.08
C ALA A 147 16.29 2.47 12.33
N ASP A 148 17.52 3.00 12.27
CA ASP A 148 18.66 2.32 11.64
C ASP A 148 19.23 1.14 12.48
N GLN A 149 18.77 0.97 13.72
CA GLN A 149 19.15 -0.15 14.59
C GLN A 149 18.16 -1.32 14.52
N LEU A 150 17.12 -1.21 13.70
CA LEU A 150 16.08 -2.21 13.54
C LEU A 150 16.41 -3.21 12.43
N SER A 151 15.97 -4.46 12.58
CA SER A 151 15.93 -5.42 11.46
C SER A 151 14.93 -5.00 10.37
N GLY A 152 15.05 -5.57 9.17
CA GLY A 152 14.14 -5.27 8.05
C GLY A 152 12.66 -5.49 8.40
N GLY A 153 12.32 -6.61 9.02
CA GLY A 153 10.95 -6.88 9.48
C GLY A 153 10.46 -5.90 10.55
N GLN A 154 11.34 -5.46 11.45
CA GLN A 154 11.01 -4.42 12.44
C GLN A 154 10.79 -3.06 11.76
N GLN A 155 11.63 -2.69 10.78
CA GLN A 155 11.44 -1.46 10.00
C GLN A 155 10.11 -1.48 9.24
N GLN A 156 9.71 -2.63 8.70
CA GLN A 156 8.44 -2.79 8.00
C GLN A 156 7.25 -2.60 8.95
N ARG A 157 7.31 -3.16 10.17
CA ARG A 157 6.29 -2.94 11.20
C ARG A 157 6.14 -1.45 11.55
N VAL A 158 7.25 -0.72 11.65
CA VAL A 158 7.24 0.74 11.83
C VAL A 158 6.57 1.45 10.65
N GLY A 159 6.82 0.99 9.41
CA GLY A 159 6.16 1.49 8.20
C GLY A 159 4.64 1.30 8.24
N ILE A 160 4.17 0.14 8.68
CA ILE A 160 2.74 -0.15 8.88
C ILE A 160 2.16 0.73 9.98
N ALA A 161 2.83 0.82 11.14
CA ALA A 161 2.40 1.68 12.24
C ALA A 161 2.26 3.15 11.79
N ARG A 162 3.21 3.66 11.00
CA ARG A 162 3.14 5.01 10.43
C ARG A 162 1.92 5.18 9.52
N ALA A 163 1.61 4.18 8.69
CA ALA A 163 0.44 4.24 7.81
C ALA A 163 -0.87 4.27 8.63
N LEU A 164 -0.97 3.48 9.69
CA LEU A 164 -2.13 3.44 10.60
C LEU A 164 -2.35 4.74 11.36
N MET A 165 -1.30 5.52 11.63
CA MET A 165 -1.43 6.83 12.28
C MET A 165 -2.27 7.85 11.49
N GLN A 166 -2.49 7.59 10.20
CA GLN A 166 -3.35 8.42 9.36
C GLN A 166 -4.84 8.13 9.58
N ASP A 167 -5.19 7.06 10.31
CA ASP A 167 -6.56 6.53 10.42
C ASP A 167 -7.17 6.27 9.02
N PRO A 168 -6.49 5.46 8.18
CA PRO A 168 -6.82 5.34 6.77
C PRO A 168 -8.03 4.44 6.54
N GLU A 169 -8.83 4.75 5.51
CA GLU A 169 -9.85 3.85 4.98
C GLU A 169 -9.30 2.87 3.95
N LEU A 170 -8.16 3.23 3.32
CA LEU A 170 -7.45 2.44 2.31
C LEU A 170 -5.96 2.35 2.63
N ILE A 171 -5.41 1.14 2.66
CA ILE A 171 -3.95 0.91 2.72
C ILE A 171 -3.47 0.46 1.35
N LEU A 172 -2.45 1.15 0.83
CA LEU A 172 -1.69 0.77 -0.35
C LEU A 172 -0.34 0.21 0.10
N ALA A 173 -0.10 -1.08 -0.10
CA ALA A 173 1.15 -1.74 0.28
C ALA A 173 1.95 -2.11 -0.98
N ASP A 174 3.04 -1.38 -1.21
CA ASP A 174 3.93 -1.57 -2.37
C ASP A 174 5.04 -2.55 -2.01
N GLU A 175 4.88 -3.83 -2.40
CA GLU A 175 5.79 -4.95 -2.14
C GLU A 175 6.27 -5.04 -0.68
N PRO A 176 5.34 -5.10 0.30
CA PRO A 176 5.69 -4.94 1.72
C PRO A 176 6.56 -6.06 2.28
N VAL A 177 6.76 -7.15 1.54
CA VAL A 177 7.47 -8.36 1.98
C VAL A 177 8.63 -8.76 1.07
N ALA A 178 8.93 -8.00 0.01
CA ALA A 178 9.90 -8.40 -1.02
C ALA A 178 11.34 -8.61 -0.51
N SER A 179 11.72 -7.96 0.61
CA SER A 179 13.08 -8.02 1.17
C SER A 179 13.15 -8.84 2.48
N LEU A 180 12.12 -9.63 2.77
CA LEU A 180 11.98 -10.38 4.02
C LEU A 180 12.07 -11.90 3.77
N ASP A 181 12.54 -12.62 4.77
CA ASP A 181 12.43 -14.08 4.75
C ASP A 181 10.96 -14.53 4.86
N PRO A 182 10.64 -15.80 4.48
CA PRO A 182 9.25 -16.26 4.45
C PRO A 182 8.51 -16.14 5.78
N VAL A 183 9.18 -16.35 6.92
CA VAL A 183 8.54 -16.28 8.25
C VAL A 183 8.15 -14.84 8.57
N LEU A 184 9.05 -13.89 8.33
CA LEU A 184 8.77 -12.47 8.52
C LEU A 184 7.74 -11.97 7.50
N ALA A 185 7.78 -12.44 6.24
CA ALA A 185 6.78 -12.11 5.24
C ALA A 185 5.37 -12.48 5.70
N HIS A 186 5.18 -13.70 6.20
CA HIS A 186 3.89 -14.13 6.77
C HIS A 186 3.47 -13.26 7.96
N SER A 187 4.41 -12.92 8.86
CA SER A 187 4.10 -12.04 10.00
C SER A 187 3.62 -10.65 9.56
N ILE A 188 4.25 -10.06 8.55
CA ILE A 188 3.82 -8.76 7.99
C ILE A 188 2.44 -8.85 7.36
N MET A 189 2.18 -9.91 6.57
CA MET A 189 0.87 -10.12 5.95
C MET A 189 -0.23 -10.34 6.99
N GLN A 190 0.05 -11.03 8.10
CA GLN A 190 -0.89 -11.18 9.22
C GLN A 190 -1.27 -9.84 9.85
N TYR A 191 -0.34 -8.89 10.00
CA TYR A 191 -0.70 -7.55 10.48
C TYR A 191 -1.63 -6.82 9.52
N LEU A 192 -1.39 -6.90 8.20
CA LEU A 192 -2.27 -6.30 7.19
C LEU A 192 -3.65 -6.96 7.18
N GLU A 193 -3.70 -8.29 7.32
CA GLU A 193 -4.95 -9.05 7.43
C GLU A 193 -5.75 -8.66 8.68
N LEU A 194 -5.11 -8.57 9.86
CA LEU A 194 -5.76 -8.13 11.10
C LEU A 194 -6.35 -6.73 10.97
N ILE A 195 -5.61 -5.79 10.39
CA ILE A 195 -6.09 -4.43 10.12
C ILE A 195 -7.31 -4.46 9.18
N ASN A 196 -7.26 -5.28 8.14
CA ASN A 196 -8.40 -5.43 7.22
C ASN A 196 -9.64 -6.00 7.92
N ILE A 197 -9.48 -7.06 8.72
CA ILE A 197 -10.60 -7.75 9.39
C ILE A 197 -11.16 -6.93 10.55
N GLU A 198 -10.30 -6.44 11.45
CA GLU A 198 -10.71 -5.78 12.70
C GLU A 198 -11.16 -4.34 12.47
N ASP A 199 -10.39 -3.57 11.70
CA ASP A 199 -10.64 -2.14 11.46
C ASP A 199 -11.49 -1.89 10.21
N LYS A 200 -11.79 -2.95 9.41
CA LYS A 200 -12.49 -2.85 8.12
C LYS A 200 -11.78 -1.97 7.09
N VAL A 201 -10.50 -1.77 7.26
CA VAL A 201 -9.67 -1.00 6.31
C VAL A 201 -9.51 -1.81 5.02
N THR A 202 -9.73 -1.18 3.88
CA THR A 202 -9.47 -1.79 2.57
C THR A 202 -7.97 -1.89 2.32
N VAL A 203 -7.50 -2.99 1.75
CA VAL A 203 -6.08 -3.20 1.47
C VAL A 203 -5.86 -3.52 0.00
N LEU A 204 -5.02 -2.73 -0.68
CA LEU A 204 -4.41 -3.07 -1.96
C LEU A 204 -2.93 -3.37 -1.74
N CYS A 205 -2.52 -4.61 -1.98
CA CYS A 205 -1.17 -5.08 -1.71
C CYS A 205 -0.53 -5.64 -2.97
N SER A 206 0.59 -5.06 -3.44
CA SER A 206 1.34 -5.67 -4.52
C SER A 206 2.18 -6.84 -4.00
N LEU A 207 2.06 -8.00 -4.63
CA LEU A 207 2.69 -9.24 -4.21
C LEU A 207 3.32 -9.96 -5.41
N HIS A 208 4.42 -10.70 -5.14
CA HIS A 208 5.07 -11.57 -6.12
C HIS A 208 4.82 -13.06 -5.86
N PHE A 209 4.51 -13.43 -4.61
CA PHE A 209 4.36 -14.82 -4.19
C PHE A 209 2.88 -15.22 -4.18
N LEU A 210 2.51 -16.19 -5.04
CA LEU A 210 1.12 -16.65 -5.15
C LEU A 210 0.59 -17.28 -3.86
N ASP A 211 1.46 -17.94 -3.08
CA ASP A 211 1.07 -18.52 -1.78
C ASP A 211 0.51 -17.46 -0.83
N LEU A 212 1.14 -16.27 -0.79
CA LEU A 212 0.63 -15.15 -0.01
C LEU A 212 -0.68 -14.60 -0.59
N VAL A 213 -0.81 -14.57 -1.92
CA VAL A 213 -2.04 -14.14 -2.58
C VAL A 213 -3.20 -15.08 -2.23
N HIS A 214 -3.02 -16.39 -2.39
CA HIS A 214 -4.04 -17.39 -2.04
C HIS A 214 -4.43 -17.37 -0.57
N LYS A 215 -3.46 -17.08 0.32
CA LYS A 215 -3.69 -17.12 1.76
C LYS A 215 -4.39 -15.88 2.30
N TYR A 216 -4.06 -14.69 1.78
CA TYR A 216 -4.45 -13.43 2.41
C TYR A 216 -5.43 -12.58 1.58
N ALA A 217 -5.46 -12.75 0.25
CA ALA A 217 -6.29 -11.90 -0.61
C ALA A 217 -7.64 -12.53 -0.94
N ASN A 218 -8.69 -11.72 -0.94
CA ASN A 218 -10.02 -12.14 -1.39
C ASN A 218 -10.16 -12.06 -2.92
N ARG A 219 -9.31 -11.23 -3.57
CA ARG A 219 -9.31 -10.95 -5.00
C ARG A 219 -7.90 -10.65 -5.47
N ALA A 220 -7.58 -11.06 -6.69
CA ALA A 220 -6.32 -10.75 -7.35
C ALA A 220 -6.59 -10.00 -8.65
N ILE A 221 -5.83 -8.92 -8.86
CA ILE A 221 -5.78 -8.18 -10.11
C ILE A 221 -4.37 -8.32 -10.67
N ALA A 222 -4.25 -8.91 -11.87
CA ALA A 222 -2.95 -9.13 -12.50
C ALA A 222 -2.66 -8.09 -13.55
N LEU A 223 -1.45 -7.55 -13.50
CA LEU A 223 -0.91 -6.66 -14.51
C LEU A 223 0.17 -7.36 -15.34
N ASN A 224 0.09 -7.21 -16.65
CA ASN A 224 1.14 -7.56 -17.59
C ASN A 224 1.35 -6.42 -18.58
N GLU A 225 2.60 -5.94 -18.71
CA GLU A 225 2.98 -4.82 -19.60
C GLU A 225 2.07 -3.57 -19.48
N GLY A 226 1.63 -3.28 -18.25
CA GLY A 226 0.77 -2.13 -17.94
C GLY A 226 -0.72 -2.34 -18.18
N TYR A 227 -1.16 -3.53 -18.61
CA TYR A 227 -2.57 -3.87 -18.82
C TYR A 227 -3.08 -4.79 -17.69
N VAL A 228 -4.39 -4.69 -17.38
CA VAL A 228 -5.06 -5.69 -16.55
C VAL A 228 -5.34 -6.92 -17.42
N VAL A 229 -4.76 -8.06 -17.05
CA VAL A 229 -4.94 -9.34 -17.76
C VAL A 229 -5.78 -10.34 -16.99
N PHE A 230 -6.00 -10.10 -15.69
CA PHE A 230 -6.86 -10.91 -14.84
C PHE A 230 -7.45 -10.04 -13.72
N ASP A 231 -8.69 -10.31 -13.37
CA ASP A 231 -9.41 -9.73 -12.24
C ASP A 231 -10.43 -10.76 -11.74
N GLY A 232 -10.16 -11.38 -10.59
CA GLY A 232 -10.97 -12.47 -10.07
C GLY A 232 -10.45 -13.03 -8.75
N LYS A 233 -10.96 -14.18 -8.33
CA LYS A 233 -10.51 -14.86 -7.12
C LYS A 233 -9.13 -15.50 -7.35
N PRO A 234 -8.25 -15.52 -6.33
CA PRO A 234 -6.93 -16.17 -6.45
C PRO A 234 -7.00 -17.63 -6.94
N GLU A 235 -8.03 -18.38 -6.52
CA GLU A 235 -8.23 -19.79 -6.89
C GLU A 235 -8.53 -20.00 -8.39
N GLU A 236 -8.96 -18.95 -9.10
CA GLU A 236 -9.24 -18.98 -10.53
C GLU A 236 -7.97 -18.86 -11.40
N ILE A 237 -6.81 -18.65 -10.76
CA ILE A 237 -5.52 -18.57 -11.44
C ILE A 237 -5.03 -20.00 -11.71
N ASP A 238 -5.49 -20.58 -12.83
CA ASP A 238 -5.01 -21.86 -13.36
C ASP A 238 -3.63 -21.71 -14.06
N ASP A 239 -3.07 -22.83 -14.56
CA ASP A 239 -1.76 -22.82 -15.24
C ASP A 239 -1.76 -21.96 -16.52
N LYS A 240 -2.89 -21.83 -17.19
CA LYS A 240 -3.04 -20.99 -18.38
C LYS A 240 -2.97 -19.51 -17.99
N LYS A 241 -3.74 -19.12 -16.98
CA LYS A 241 -3.73 -17.75 -16.43
C LYS A 241 -2.38 -17.40 -15.82
N PHE A 242 -1.74 -18.35 -15.13
CA PHE A 242 -0.40 -18.16 -14.62
C PHE A 242 0.60 -17.80 -15.73
N LYS A 243 0.60 -18.55 -16.84
CA LYS A 243 1.44 -18.26 -18.01
C LYS A 243 1.10 -16.94 -18.72
N GLU A 244 -0.16 -16.52 -18.68
CA GLU A 244 -0.60 -15.22 -19.20
C GLU A 244 -0.06 -14.07 -18.34
N ILE A 245 -0.07 -14.24 -17.01
CA ILE A 245 0.38 -13.24 -16.04
C ILE A 245 1.91 -13.14 -15.97
N TYR A 246 2.59 -14.30 -15.91
CA TYR A 246 4.03 -14.37 -15.62
C TYR A 246 4.90 -14.75 -16.84
N GLY A 247 4.29 -14.92 -18.04
CA GLY A 247 4.96 -15.28 -19.27
C GLY A 247 4.98 -16.79 -19.53
N ARG A 248 5.20 -17.16 -20.79
CA ARG A 248 5.08 -18.56 -21.26
C ARG A 248 6.14 -19.50 -20.69
N GLU A 249 7.28 -18.97 -20.26
CA GLU A 249 8.39 -19.77 -19.67
C GLU A 249 8.29 -19.88 -18.15
N ALA A 250 7.31 -19.25 -17.52
CA ALA A 250 7.14 -19.32 -16.07
C ALA A 250 6.63 -20.71 -15.65
N GLU A 251 7.34 -21.34 -14.73
CA GLU A 251 6.92 -22.57 -14.06
C GLU A 251 6.44 -22.24 -12.65
N ARG A 252 5.34 -22.87 -12.22
CA ARG A 252 4.94 -22.86 -10.81
C ARG A 252 5.98 -23.66 -10.03
N ILE A 253 6.75 -22.98 -9.21
CA ILE A 253 7.54 -23.62 -8.16
C ILE A 253 6.55 -23.88 -7.02
N GLY A 254 6.19 -25.15 -6.83
CA GLY A 254 5.24 -25.62 -5.83
C GLY A 254 5.68 -25.43 -4.39
#